data_3be80b51e73a48ef23f13ae1f2d61bb0
#
_entry.id   3be80b51e73a48ef23f13ae1f2d61bb0
#
_cell.length_a   1.000
_cell.length_b   1.000
_cell.length_c   1.000
_cell.angle_alpha   90.00
_cell.angle_beta   90.00
_cell.angle_gamma   90.00
#
_symmetry.space_group_name_H-M   'P 1'
#
loop_
_entity.id
_entity.type
_entity.pdbx_description
1 polymer ?
#
loop_
_entity_poly.entity_id
_entity_poly.type
_entity_poly.pdbx_seq_one_letter_code
_entity_poly.pdbx_strand_id
1 'polypeptide(L)'
;MAMGACSTEQNAMEQVRMSDVVSSGCTSSFSATESRPEYYEAEKGKPTQMLISVDAKGVAHFKVTGLQANCAVNGFCPQVASQDKEIRIVLVPLGDPTLEADCMCKFDVSFNLSGLTSDTYHLAVYCSDYSGKYDSDKPLYEGSVSVLPNKSIEVELK
;
A
#
# COMPACT_ATOMS: atom_id res chain seq x y z
N MET A 1 16.77 14.09 -1.83
CA MET A 1 15.35 14.34 -1.63
C MET A 1 14.57 13.05 -1.70
N ALA A 2 13.83 12.81 -0.66
CA ALA A 2 13.06 11.58 -0.56
C ALA A 2 12.04 11.41 -1.70
N MET A 3 11.60 12.53 -2.26
CA MET A 3 10.59 12.49 -3.32
C MET A 3 11.08 11.82 -4.59
N GLY A 4 12.38 11.85 -4.83
CA GLY A 4 12.91 11.15 -5.99
C GLY A 4 12.83 9.63 -5.86
N ALA A 5 12.80 9.13 -4.62
CA ALA A 5 12.75 7.69 -4.40
C ALA A 5 11.36 7.11 -4.68
N CYS A 6 10.32 7.92 -4.56
CA CYS A 6 8.97 7.47 -4.84
C CYS A 6 8.51 8.01 -6.19
N SER A 7 9.12 7.46 -7.23
CA SER A 7 8.81 7.86 -8.59
C SER A 7 7.51 7.19 -9.04
N THR A 8 6.70 7.94 -9.76
CA THR A 8 5.51 7.41 -10.39
C THR A 8 5.77 6.96 -11.83
N GLU A 9 7.05 6.79 -12.17
CA GLU A 9 7.41 6.29 -13.48
C GLU A 9 6.74 4.97 -13.75
N GLN A 10 6.20 4.86 -14.95
CA GLN A 10 5.50 3.67 -15.39
C GLN A 10 6.02 3.24 -16.73
N ASN A 11 5.77 1.99 -17.04
CA ASN A 11 6.03 1.47 -18.37
C ASN A 11 5.21 2.27 -19.37
N ALA A 12 5.87 2.80 -20.40
CA ALA A 12 5.21 3.62 -21.42
C ALA A 12 4.10 2.88 -22.16
N MET A 13 4.10 1.56 -22.12
CA MET A 13 3.08 0.75 -22.77
C MET A 13 1.79 0.63 -21.96
N GLU A 14 1.84 1.03 -20.70
CA GLU A 14 0.68 0.93 -19.84
C GLU A 14 -0.11 2.24 -19.84
N GLN A 15 -1.43 2.11 -19.81
CA GLN A 15 -2.31 3.26 -19.77
C GLN A 15 -2.70 3.68 -18.36
N VAL A 16 -2.47 2.81 -17.40
CA VAL A 16 -2.79 3.08 -16.00
C VAL A 16 -1.73 4.00 -15.41
N ARG A 17 -2.17 5.08 -14.78
CA ARG A 17 -1.27 6.07 -14.20
C ARG A 17 -1.57 6.25 -12.72
N MET A 18 -0.51 6.30 -11.94
CA MET A 18 -0.61 6.58 -10.50
C MET A 18 -0.32 8.05 -10.24
N SER A 19 -1.12 8.67 -9.38
CA SER A 19 -0.96 10.06 -9.02
C SER A 19 -1.33 10.28 -7.55
N ASP A 20 -1.03 11.46 -7.04
CA ASP A 20 -1.42 11.92 -5.71
C ASP A 20 -1.02 10.94 -4.61
N VAL A 21 0.21 10.46 -4.69
CA VAL A 21 0.76 9.55 -3.69
C VAL A 21 1.01 10.32 -2.40
N VAL A 22 0.38 9.85 -1.32
CA VAL A 22 0.58 10.41 0.01
C VAL A 22 0.94 9.25 0.95
N SER A 23 2.08 9.35 1.58
CA SER A 23 2.52 8.38 2.58
C SER A 23 2.68 9.10 3.89
N SER A 24 1.97 8.65 4.91
CA SER A 24 2.16 9.19 6.25
C SER A 24 3.49 8.72 6.82
N GLY A 25 3.98 9.42 7.85
CA GLY A 25 4.95 8.84 8.74
C GLY A 25 4.24 7.89 9.69
N CYS A 26 4.91 7.56 10.77
CA CYS A 26 4.34 6.70 11.80
C CYS A 26 3.11 7.37 12.43
N THR A 27 1.94 6.76 12.26
CA THR A 27 0.70 7.28 12.84
C THR A 27 0.46 6.78 14.25
N SER A 28 0.99 5.60 14.56
CA SER A 28 0.79 4.95 15.86
C SER A 28 1.95 3.97 16.05
N SER A 29 2.66 4.09 17.16
CA SER A 29 3.80 3.21 17.43
C SER A 29 3.54 2.34 18.65
N PHE A 30 4.13 1.15 18.64
CA PHE A 30 4.10 0.25 19.78
C PHE A 30 5.41 -0.53 19.80
N SER A 31 5.89 -0.82 21.01
CA SER A 31 7.16 -1.50 21.19
C SER A 31 7.00 -2.99 21.00
N ALA A 32 7.94 -3.61 20.26
CA ALA A 32 7.97 -5.07 20.14
C ALA A 32 8.28 -5.74 21.48
N THR A 33 8.84 -4.97 22.45
CA THR A 33 9.16 -5.46 23.78
C THR A 33 8.27 -4.83 24.85
N GLU A 34 7.12 -4.29 24.45
CA GLU A 34 6.20 -3.60 25.34
C GLU A 34 5.76 -4.47 26.51
N SER A 35 5.87 -3.93 27.72
CA SER A 35 5.49 -4.65 28.91
C SER A 35 4.01 -4.60 29.22
N ARG A 36 3.23 -3.84 28.45
CA ARG A 36 1.77 -3.77 28.60
C ARG A 36 1.12 -4.61 27.52
N PRO A 37 0.93 -5.90 27.79
CA PRO A 37 0.45 -6.83 26.75
C PRO A 37 -0.90 -6.46 26.16
N GLU A 38 -1.77 -5.84 26.94
CA GLU A 38 -3.09 -5.46 26.46
C GLU A 38 -3.01 -4.43 25.34
N TYR A 39 -2.18 -3.41 25.53
CA TYR A 39 -1.99 -2.39 24.51
C TYR A 39 -1.35 -2.98 23.25
N TYR A 40 -0.31 -3.76 23.45
CA TYR A 40 0.40 -4.39 22.33
C TYR A 40 -0.53 -5.26 21.48
N GLU A 41 -1.31 -6.12 22.14
CA GLU A 41 -2.22 -7.00 21.41
C GLU A 41 -3.32 -6.22 20.69
N ALA A 42 -3.82 -5.15 21.32
CA ALA A 42 -4.86 -4.33 20.69
C ALA A 42 -4.34 -3.66 19.41
N GLU A 43 -3.12 -3.12 19.44
CA GLU A 43 -2.55 -2.47 18.25
C GLU A 43 -2.10 -3.48 17.21
N LYS A 44 -1.46 -4.56 17.66
CA LYS A 44 -1.00 -5.62 16.78
C LYS A 44 -2.15 -6.33 16.08
N GLY A 45 -3.26 -6.53 16.80
CA GLY A 45 -4.39 -7.28 16.29
C GLY A 45 -5.27 -6.54 15.30
N LYS A 46 -5.10 -5.21 15.17
CA LYS A 46 -5.90 -4.45 14.21
C LYS A 46 -5.45 -4.76 12.79
N PRO A 47 -6.37 -5.20 11.92
CA PRO A 47 -5.97 -5.54 10.57
C PRO A 47 -5.58 -4.31 9.76
N THR A 48 -4.66 -4.49 8.82
CA THR A 48 -4.40 -3.50 7.79
C THR A 48 -5.55 -3.57 6.80
N GLN A 49 -6.08 -2.42 6.44
CA GLN A 49 -7.22 -2.36 5.53
C GLN A 49 -6.90 -1.54 4.31
N MET A 50 -7.53 -1.87 3.20
CA MET A 50 -7.42 -1.12 1.97
C MET A 50 -8.81 -0.77 1.48
N LEU A 51 -9.06 0.52 1.27
CA LEU A 51 -10.28 1.02 0.69
C LEU A 51 -10.00 1.43 -0.75
N ILE A 52 -10.83 0.95 -1.66
CA ILE A 52 -10.77 1.34 -3.07
C ILE A 52 -12.09 2.03 -3.39
N SER A 53 -12.02 3.29 -3.74
CA SER A 53 -13.20 4.09 -4.04
C SER A 53 -13.06 4.67 -5.45
N VAL A 54 -14.02 4.39 -6.32
CA VAL A 54 -13.98 4.87 -7.70
C VAL A 54 -14.94 6.06 -7.83
N ASP A 55 -14.43 7.18 -8.33
CA ASP A 55 -15.24 8.37 -8.47
C ASP A 55 -16.06 8.35 -9.77
N ALA A 56 -16.82 9.42 -10.01
CA ALA A 56 -17.69 9.51 -11.18
C ALA A 56 -16.92 9.54 -12.50
N LYS A 57 -15.65 9.91 -12.46
CA LYS A 57 -14.78 9.97 -13.63
C LYS A 57 -14.03 8.68 -13.89
N GLY A 58 -14.20 7.69 -13.01
CA GLY A 58 -13.53 6.41 -13.14
C GLY A 58 -12.13 6.36 -12.53
N VAL A 59 -11.72 7.38 -11.79
CA VAL A 59 -10.45 7.36 -11.07
C VAL A 59 -10.60 6.54 -9.80
N ALA A 60 -9.73 5.59 -9.59
CA ALA A 60 -9.75 4.74 -8.41
C ALA A 60 -8.84 5.34 -7.34
N HIS A 61 -9.40 5.60 -6.17
CA HIS A 61 -8.68 6.13 -5.03
C HIS A 61 -8.40 4.99 -4.07
N PHE A 62 -7.11 4.72 -3.83
CA PHE A 62 -6.67 3.66 -2.94
C PHE A 62 -6.20 4.26 -1.63
N LYS A 63 -6.64 3.69 -0.53
CA LYS A 63 -6.17 4.08 0.80
C LYS A 63 -5.86 2.84 1.61
N VAL A 64 -4.58 2.67 1.96
CA VAL A 64 -4.13 1.60 2.84
C VAL A 64 -3.96 2.19 4.22
N THR A 65 -4.61 1.60 5.22
CA THR A 65 -4.62 2.12 6.59
C THR A 65 -4.04 1.06 7.53
N GLY A 66 -3.13 1.50 8.39
CA GLY A 66 -2.59 0.65 9.43
C GLY A 66 -1.56 -0.36 8.96
N LEU A 67 -0.82 -0.04 7.90
CA LEU A 67 0.26 -0.91 7.43
C LEU A 67 1.39 -0.93 8.45
N GLN A 68 1.73 -2.10 8.95
CA GLN A 68 2.70 -2.25 10.02
C GLN A 68 4.11 -2.42 9.48
N ALA A 69 5.06 -1.68 10.05
CA ALA A 69 6.47 -1.79 9.72
C ALA A 69 7.31 -1.24 10.86
N ASN A 70 8.60 -1.52 10.80
CA ASN A 70 9.54 -1.02 11.81
C ASN A 70 9.55 0.51 11.84
N CYS A 71 9.74 1.08 13.02
CA CYS A 71 9.75 2.53 13.19
C CYS A 71 10.86 3.25 12.42
N ALA A 72 11.87 2.51 11.95
CA ALA A 72 12.93 3.10 11.11
C ALA A 72 12.46 3.38 9.69
N VAL A 73 11.32 2.82 9.28
CA VAL A 73 10.72 3.09 7.98
C VAL A 73 10.15 4.51 7.99
N ASN A 74 10.42 5.27 6.94
CA ASN A 74 9.97 6.66 6.83
C ASN A 74 8.62 6.81 6.13
N GLY A 75 8.10 5.74 5.57
CA GLY A 75 6.87 5.73 4.81
C GLY A 75 6.96 4.70 3.71
N PHE A 76 6.01 4.71 2.80
CA PHE A 76 5.95 3.74 1.72
C PHE A 76 5.73 4.42 0.39
N CYS A 77 6.34 3.87 -0.64
CA CYS A 77 6.14 4.30 -2.02
C CYS A 77 5.44 3.18 -2.78
N PRO A 78 4.17 3.36 -3.15
CA PRO A 78 3.50 2.35 -3.96
C PRO A 78 4.03 2.38 -5.39
N GLN A 79 4.14 1.21 -5.98
CA GLN A 79 4.47 1.06 -7.39
C GLN A 79 3.37 0.23 -8.03
N VAL A 80 2.94 0.62 -9.22
CA VAL A 80 1.87 -0.07 -9.92
C VAL A 80 2.38 -0.60 -11.25
N ALA A 81 1.97 -1.81 -11.57
CA ALA A 81 2.13 -2.39 -12.91
C ALA A 81 0.80 -2.95 -13.32
N SER A 82 0.41 -2.75 -14.55
CA SER A 82 -0.83 -3.28 -15.06
C SER A 82 -0.59 -3.89 -16.42
N GLN A 83 -1.29 -4.98 -16.70
CA GLN A 83 -1.26 -5.64 -17.99
C GLN A 83 -2.60 -6.33 -18.18
N ASP A 84 -3.28 -6.01 -19.27
CA ASP A 84 -4.62 -6.53 -19.55
C ASP A 84 -5.57 -6.20 -18.39
N LYS A 85 -6.12 -7.19 -17.73
CA LYS A 85 -7.02 -7.00 -16.58
C LYS A 85 -6.36 -7.34 -15.26
N GLU A 86 -5.03 -7.24 -15.21
CA GLU A 86 -4.27 -7.49 -14.00
C GLU A 86 -3.61 -6.22 -13.51
N ILE A 87 -3.72 -5.96 -12.21
CA ILE A 87 -3.08 -4.83 -11.54
C ILE A 87 -2.24 -5.39 -10.40
N ARG A 88 -0.97 -4.99 -10.37
CA ARG A 88 -0.08 -5.35 -9.28
C ARG A 88 0.40 -4.09 -8.61
N ILE A 89 0.24 -4.05 -7.30
CA ILE A 89 0.70 -2.94 -6.48
C ILE A 89 1.76 -3.46 -5.52
N VAL A 90 2.90 -2.80 -5.46
CA VAL A 90 3.99 -3.14 -4.55
C VAL A 90 4.23 -1.92 -3.65
N LEU A 91 4.08 -2.12 -2.34
CA LEU A 91 4.33 -1.08 -1.36
C LEU A 91 5.78 -1.19 -0.92
N VAL A 92 6.60 -0.25 -1.35
CA VAL A 92 8.05 -0.26 -1.12
C VAL A 92 8.36 0.64 0.07
N PRO A 93 8.97 0.12 1.14
CA PRO A 93 9.32 0.95 2.28
C PRO A 93 10.43 1.95 1.91
N LEU A 94 10.36 3.13 2.50
CA LEU A 94 11.34 4.18 2.34
C LEU A 94 12.16 4.30 3.62
N GLY A 95 13.45 4.52 3.48
CA GLY A 95 14.34 4.70 4.62
C GLY A 95 15.69 4.08 4.38
N ASP A 96 16.44 3.95 5.47
CA ASP A 96 17.78 3.39 5.44
C ASP A 96 17.71 1.91 5.86
N PRO A 97 18.04 0.96 4.97
CA PRO A 97 17.93 -0.45 5.28
C PRO A 97 18.90 -0.94 6.36
N THR A 98 19.89 -0.10 6.73
CA THR A 98 20.83 -0.45 7.79
C THR A 98 20.33 -0.08 9.17
N LEU A 99 19.23 0.67 9.26
CA LEU A 99 18.65 1.11 10.53
C LEU A 99 17.49 0.21 10.92
N GLU A 100 17.40 -0.05 12.22
CA GLU A 100 16.29 -0.80 12.78
C GLU A 100 16.01 -0.25 14.17
N ALA A 101 14.77 0.06 14.45
CA ALA A 101 14.33 0.56 15.74
C ALA A 101 13.68 -0.55 16.55
N ASP A 102 13.53 -0.34 17.85
CA ASP A 102 12.92 -1.32 18.76
C ASP A 102 11.40 -1.20 18.81
N CYS A 103 10.80 -0.55 17.84
CA CYS A 103 9.35 -0.39 17.83
C CYS A 103 8.79 -0.67 16.45
N MET A 104 7.49 -0.92 16.44
CA MET A 104 6.71 -1.04 15.21
C MET A 104 5.80 0.17 15.08
N CYS A 105 5.58 0.60 13.86
CA CYS A 105 4.70 1.71 13.54
C CYS A 105 3.62 1.27 12.58
N LYS A 106 2.55 2.05 12.56
CA LYS A 106 1.52 1.91 11.55
C LYS A 106 1.61 3.10 10.61
N PHE A 107 1.39 2.82 9.34
CA PHE A 107 1.50 3.81 8.27
C PHE A 107 0.25 3.80 7.42
N ASP A 108 -0.10 4.97 6.91
CA ASP A 108 -1.18 5.11 5.94
C ASP A 108 -0.58 5.52 4.60
N VAL A 109 -1.06 4.90 3.53
CA VAL A 109 -0.60 5.20 2.18
C VAL A 109 -1.82 5.36 1.29
N SER A 110 -1.87 6.44 0.54
CA SER A 110 -2.96 6.65 -0.41
C SER A 110 -2.41 7.08 -1.76
N PHE A 111 -3.14 6.73 -2.80
CA PHE A 111 -2.77 7.08 -4.17
C PHE A 111 -3.98 6.90 -5.06
N ASN A 112 -3.91 7.48 -6.25
CA ASN A 112 -4.96 7.37 -7.24
C ASN A 112 -4.44 6.61 -8.46
N LEU A 113 -5.31 5.81 -9.05
CA LEU A 113 -5.04 5.17 -10.35
C LEU A 113 -6.06 5.68 -11.36
N SER A 114 -5.55 6.22 -12.47
CA SER A 114 -6.37 6.63 -13.60
C SER A 114 -6.04 5.78 -14.81
N GLY A 115 -6.87 5.85 -15.83
CA GLY A 115 -6.68 5.07 -17.04
C GLY A 115 -7.29 3.67 -16.98
N LEU A 116 -7.97 3.34 -15.89
CA LEU A 116 -8.70 2.08 -15.78
C LEU A 116 -10.02 2.19 -16.52
N THR A 117 -10.40 1.09 -17.18
CA THR A 117 -11.73 1.01 -17.77
C THR A 117 -12.69 0.38 -16.77
N SER A 118 -13.99 0.65 -16.95
CA SER A 118 -15.01 0.05 -16.09
C SER A 118 -15.08 -1.45 -16.37
N ASP A 119 -14.45 -2.23 -15.50
CA ASP A 119 -14.35 -3.66 -15.68
C ASP A 119 -13.93 -4.32 -14.36
N THR A 120 -13.81 -5.63 -14.39
CA THR A 120 -13.28 -6.41 -13.27
C THR A 120 -11.81 -6.69 -13.51
N TYR A 121 -11.00 -6.41 -12.50
CA TYR A 121 -9.56 -6.60 -12.55
C TYR A 121 -9.13 -7.61 -11.50
N HIS A 122 -8.08 -8.35 -11.80
CA HIS A 122 -7.39 -9.15 -10.80
C HIS A 122 -6.34 -8.26 -10.14
N LEU A 123 -6.48 -8.05 -8.84
CA LEU A 123 -5.61 -7.17 -8.07
C LEU A 123 -4.74 -7.99 -7.13
N ALA A 124 -3.44 -7.73 -7.14
CA ALA A 124 -2.51 -8.31 -6.19
C ALA A 124 -1.70 -7.17 -5.55
N VAL A 125 -1.60 -7.20 -4.23
CA VAL A 125 -0.88 -6.20 -3.45
C VAL A 125 0.21 -6.89 -2.66
N TYR A 126 1.43 -6.36 -2.75
CA TYR A 126 2.60 -6.90 -2.07
C TYR A 126 3.29 -5.81 -1.26
N CYS A 127 4.01 -6.23 -0.23
CA CYS A 127 4.94 -5.36 0.46
C CYS A 127 6.34 -5.88 0.17
N SER A 128 7.24 -5.00 -0.22
CA SER A 128 8.59 -5.40 -0.61
C SER A 128 9.62 -5.03 0.45
N ASP A 129 10.87 -5.43 0.22
CA ASP A 129 12.00 -4.91 0.97
C ASP A 129 12.37 -3.53 0.42
N TYR A 130 13.42 -2.92 0.98
CA TYR A 130 13.85 -1.58 0.57
C TYR A 130 14.30 -1.51 -0.89
N SER A 131 14.66 -2.63 -1.48
CA SER A 131 15.09 -2.68 -2.89
C SER A 131 13.92 -2.90 -3.85
N GLY A 132 12.72 -3.12 -3.34
CA GLY A 132 11.55 -3.40 -4.16
C GLY A 132 11.34 -4.88 -4.42
N LYS A 133 12.13 -5.74 -3.80
CA LYS A 133 12.03 -7.18 -3.99
C LYS A 133 10.97 -7.75 -3.06
N TYR A 134 10.06 -8.54 -3.61
CA TYR A 134 8.96 -9.12 -2.84
C TYR A 134 8.78 -10.59 -3.19
N ASP A 135 8.09 -11.31 -2.30
CA ASP A 135 7.76 -12.71 -2.48
C ASP A 135 6.40 -12.83 -3.15
N SER A 136 6.38 -13.28 -4.40
CA SER A 136 5.14 -13.40 -5.17
C SER A 136 4.18 -14.45 -4.61
N ASP A 137 4.65 -15.32 -3.73
CA ASP A 137 3.80 -16.32 -3.08
C ASP A 137 3.13 -15.80 -1.81
N LYS A 138 3.44 -14.55 -1.42
CA LYS A 138 2.93 -13.96 -0.18
C LYS A 138 2.31 -12.59 -0.41
N PRO A 139 1.23 -12.51 -1.20
CA PRO A 139 0.54 -11.24 -1.37
C PRO A 139 -0.14 -10.80 -0.06
N LEU A 140 -0.21 -9.49 0.15
CA LEU A 140 -1.02 -8.94 1.22
C LEU A 140 -2.51 -9.07 0.89
N TYR A 141 -2.82 -9.02 -0.39
CA TYR A 141 -4.16 -9.23 -0.91
C TYR A 141 -4.06 -9.74 -2.34
N GLU A 142 -4.95 -10.63 -2.70
CA GLU A 142 -5.10 -11.08 -4.07
C GLU A 142 -6.56 -11.45 -4.30
N GLY A 143 -7.16 -10.87 -5.33
CA GLY A 143 -8.56 -11.14 -5.64
C GLY A 143 -9.06 -10.28 -6.78
N SER A 144 -10.31 -10.48 -7.14
CA SER A 144 -10.97 -9.70 -8.19
C SER A 144 -11.64 -8.48 -7.59
N VAL A 145 -11.46 -7.34 -8.25
CA VAL A 145 -12.10 -6.10 -7.85
C VAL A 145 -12.82 -5.50 -9.06
N SER A 146 -14.00 -4.97 -8.82
CA SER A 146 -14.78 -4.31 -9.87
C SER A 146 -14.53 -2.82 -9.82
N VAL A 147 -14.01 -2.26 -10.91
CA VAL A 147 -13.75 -0.84 -11.04
C VAL A 147 -14.93 -0.22 -11.77
N LEU A 148 -15.92 0.25 -11.03
CA LEU A 148 -17.13 0.86 -11.56
C LEU A 148 -17.32 2.24 -10.94
N PRO A 149 -17.76 3.26 -11.71
CA PRO A 149 -17.95 4.60 -11.16
C PRO A 149 -18.87 4.60 -9.94
N ASN A 150 -18.49 5.40 -8.95
CA ASN A 150 -19.27 5.61 -7.72
C ASN A 150 -19.40 4.35 -6.86
N LYS A 151 -18.45 3.41 -6.97
CA LYS A 151 -18.41 2.20 -6.15
C LYS A 151 -17.21 2.22 -5.23
N SER A 152 -17.34 1.56 -4.09
CA SER A 152 -16.25 1.40 -3.12
C SER A 152 -16.17 -0.04 -2.67
N ILE A 153 -14.96 -0.47 -2.38
CA ILE A 153 -14.67 -1.82 -1.87
C ILE A 153 -13.68 -1.66 -0.73
N GLU A 154 -13.90 -2.39 0.36
CA GLU A 154 -12.96 -2.44 1.45
C GLU A 154 -12.50 -3.88 1.65
N VAL A 155 -11.18 -4.08 1.74
CA VAL A 155 -10.59 -5.40 1.92
C VAL A 155 -9.56 -5.36 3.04
N GLU A 156 -9.34 -6.51 3.67
CA GLU A 156 -8.28 -6.65 4.66
C GLU A 156 -7.00 -7.13 3.99
N LEU A 157 -5.88 -6.56 4.40
CA LEU A 157 -4.56 -7.00 4.00
C LEU A 157 -3.98 -7.90 5.10
N LYS A 158 -3.27 -8.91 4.68
CA LYS A 158 -2.66 -9.87 5.62
C LYS A 158 -1.36 -9.37 6.19
#